data_971c087764db6ee49860047dad1aa163
#
_entry.id   971c087764db6ee49860047dad1aa163
#
_cell.length_a   1.000
_cell.length_b   1.000
_cell.length_c   1.000
_cell.angle_alpha   90.00
_cell.angle_beta   90.00
_cell.angle_gamma   90.00
#
_symmetry.space_group_name_H-M   'P 1'
#
loop_
_entity.id
_entity.type
_entity.pdbx_description
1 polymer ?
#
loop_
_entity_poly.entity_id
_entity_poly.type
_entity_poly.pdbx_seq_one_letter_code
_entity_poly.pdbx_strand_id
1 'polypeptide(L)'
;MKKVTSILKDGAIGMAMGTAVIVPGISAGTIALIFGAFKKIVGAVSGLFKKFWRSLLILLPFGIGAVLAVAGLYIPFQYAFEYCMFAIVCLFAGFILGSIPGVTDKVKGEKPNAINIVVLVIGLLVAGGIGALSFVTGDKLNDVFDDPEWFFYLIVLAVGIVGASGLIVPGLSGSLILLVAGFYRPIFDLPSKIVHGDNIGHSIGLLLTFAVGVVIGFILWSKLMNYLLDKHAKSTYYAIIGFVCGSLIAIFVNFNMFEYIKDVISRGWILDWILGPILFVVGCVLSFLMVVYVRKHPPVVEEEKKEEANA
;
A
#
# COMPACT_ATOMS: atom_id res chain seq x y z
N MET A 1 25.31 7.89 -24.31
CA MET A 1 25.27 6.68 -23.49
C MET A 1 24.89 6.95 -22.02
N LYS A 2 25.58 7.80 -21.24
CA LYS A 2 25.27 8.05 -19.81
C LYS A 2 23.81 8.47 -19.51
N LYS A 3 23.18 9.27 -20.38
CA LYS A 3 21.80 9.74 -20.21
C LYS A 3 20.75 8.61 -20.39
N VAL A 4 20.96 7.73 -21.36
CA VAL A 4 20.08 6.56 -21.60
C VAL A 4 20.19 5.57 -20.44
N THR A 5 21.39 5.29 -19.96
CA THR A 5 21.59 4.40 -18.80
C THR A 5 20.90 4.93 -17.53
N SER A 6 20.90 6.27 -17.32
CA SER A 6 20.17 6.88 -16.20
C SER A 6 18.66 6.70 -16.35
N ILE A 7 18.09 6.90 -17.53
CA ILE A 7 16.67 6.72 -17.81
C ILE A 7 16.24 5.27 -17.58
N LEU A 8 17.02 4.31 -18.07
CA LEU A 8 16.76 2.87 -17.87
C LEU A 8 16.83 2.49 -16.39
N LYS A 9 17.82 3.02 -15.64
CA LYS A 9 17.92 2.82 -14.19
C LYS A 9 16.68 3.38 -13.48
N ASP A 10 16.26 4.60 -13.81
CA ASP A 10 15.07 5.22 -13.21
C ASP A 10 13.80 4.41 -13.54
N GLY A 11 13.68 3.88 -14.77
CA GLY A 11 12.61 2.97 -15.16
C GLY A 11 12.60 1.66 -14.37
N ALA A 12 13.76 1.04 -14.19
CA ALA A 12 13.88 -0.18 -13.37
C ALA A 12 13.51 0.06 -11.90
N ILE A 13 13.91 1.21 -11.33
CA ILE A 13 13.48 1.62 -9.98
C ILE A 13 11.95 1.84 -9.97
N GLY A 14 11.41 2.48 -11.00
CA GLY A 14 9.97 2.64 -11.18
C GLY A 14 9.23 1.30 -11.21
N MET A 15 9.77 0.29 -11.89
CA MET A 15 9.20 -1.08 -11.87
C MET A 15 9.19 -1.68 -10.46
N ALA A 16 10.29 -1.58 -9.72
CA ALA A 16 10.35 -2.05 -8.34
C ALA A 16 9.36 -1.31 -7.43
N MET A 17 9.19 0.02 -7.62
CA MET A 17 8.19 0.81 -6.91
C MET A 17 6.76 0.40 -7.28
N GLY A 18 6.47 0.17 -8.56
CA GLY A 18 5.17 -0.30 -9.04
C GLY A 18 4.79 -1.67 -8.46
N THR A 19 5.75 -2.59 -8.38
CA THR A 19 5.58 -3.86 -7.67
C THR A 19 5.21 -3.64 -6.20
N ALA A 20 5.89 -2.73 -5.52
CA ALA A 20 5.61 -2.41 -4.11
C ALA A 20 4.24 -1.73 -3.90
N VAL A 21 3.71 -1.03 -4.91
CA VAL A 21 2.34 -0.44 -4.84
C VAL A 21 1.28 -1.54 -4.84
N ILE A 22 1.50 -2.60 -5.64
CA ILE A 22 0.55 -3.73 -5.71
C ILE A 22 0.65 -4.57 -4.43
N VAL A 23 1.87 -4.86 -3.96
CA VAL A 23 2.10 -5.79 -2.84
C VAL A 23 1.82 -5.10 -1.50
N PRO A 24 0.78 -5.51 -0.75
CA PRO A 24 0.53 -4.98 0.59
C PRO A 24 1.71 -5.25 1.53
N GLY A 25 2.03 -4.25 2.36
CA GLY A 25 3.12 -4.36 3.35
C GLY A 25 4.49 -3.91 2.83
N ILE A 26 4.65 -3.60 1.54
CA ILE A 26 5.85 -2.98 0.99
C ILE A 26 5.53 -1.53 0.59
N SER A 27 6.38 -0.59 1.01
CA SER A 27 6.23 0.82 0.65
C SER A 27 7.08 1.18 -0.57
N ALA A 28 6.46 1.75 -1.60
CA ALA A 28 7.17 2.28 -2.77
C ALA A 28 8.19 3.37 -2.38
N GLY A 29 7.91 4.15 -1.33
CA GLY A 29 8.84 5.12 -0.77
C GLY A 29 10.10 4.46 -0.21
N THR A 30 9.95 3.33 0.49
CA THR A 30 11.08 2.53 0.98
C THR A 30 11.94 2.01 -0.18
N ILE A 31 11.32 1.52 -1.25
CA ILE A 31 12.04 1.12 -2.47
C ILE A 31 12.82 2.30 -3.07
N ALA A 32 12.19 3.47 -3.18
CA ALA A 32 12.85 4.67 -3.68
C ALA A 32 14.06 5.08 -2.81
N LEU A 33 13.97 4.91 -1.48
CA LEU A 33 15.07 5.15 -0.54
C LEU A 33 16.23 4.17 -0.75
N ILE A 34 15.93 2.87 -0.81
CA ILE A 34 16.91 1.80 -1.02
C ILE A 34 17.74 2.04 -2.28
N PHE A 35 17.08 2.44 -3.37
CA PHE A 35 17.77 2.69 -4.65
C PHE A 35 18.28 4.12 -4.82
N GLY A 36 18.20 4.97 -3.78
CA GLY A 36 18.70 6.36 -3.80
C GLY A 36 17.92 7.31 -4.71
N ALA A 37 16.69 6.95 -5.10
CA ALA A 37 15.86 7.76 -5.99
C ALA A 37 14.91 8.71 -5.23
N PHE A 38 14.76 8.57 -3.93
CA PHE A 38 13.77 9.29 -3.12
C PHE A 38 13.88 10.83 -3.25
N LYS A 39 15.08 11.39 -3.03
CA LYS A 39 15.30 12.85 -3.17
C LYS A 39 14.95 13.35 -4.59
N LYS A 40 15.31 12.57 -5.62
CA LYS A 40 15.04 12.90 -7.03
C LYS A 40 13.53 12.94 -7.30
N ILE A 41 12.79 11.96 -6.80
CA ILE A 41 11.33 11.86 -6.98
C ILE A 41 10.64 12.96 -6.20
N VAL A 42 10.93 13.12 -4.90
CA VAL A 42 10.30 14.15 -4.05
C VAL A 42 10.60 15.56 -4.58
N GLY A 43 11.85 15.81 -4.99
CA GLY A 43 12.23 17.10 -5.60
C GLY A 43 11.48 17.38 -6.91
N ALA A 44 11.28 16.36 -7.75
CA ALA A 44 10.49 16.50 -8.98
C ALA A 44 9.00 16.71 -8.68
N VAL A 45 8.40 15.97 -7.73
CA VAL A 45 7.00 16.16 -7.31
C VAL A 45 6.78 17.57 -6.76
N SER A 46 7.65 18.05 -5.87
CA SER A 46 7.59 19.40 -5.34
C SER A 46 7.74 20.50 -6.42
N GLY A 47 8.47 20.17 -7.47
CA GLY A 47 8.71 21.05 -8.62
C GLY A 47 7.57 21.09 -9.64
N LEU A 48 6.56 20.21 -9.57
CA LEU A 48 5.49 20.12 -10.55
C LEU A 48 4.74 21.45 -10.76
N PHE A 49 4.48 22.19 -9.68
CA PHE A 49 3.79 23.50 -9.77
C PHE A 49 4.68 24.66 -10.24
N LYS A 50 6.01 24.51 -10.15
CA LYS A 50 6.97 25.60 -10.50
C LYS A 50 7.66 25.35 -11.83
N LYS A 51 7.96 24.10 -12.17
CA LYS A 51 8.75 23.68 -13.34
C LYS A 51 8.15 22.41 -13.95
N PHE A 52 6.87 22.45 -14.35
CA PHE A 52 6.06 21.32 -14.77
C PHE A 52 6.76 20.38 -15.75
N TRP A 53 7.20 20.87 -16.91
CA TRP A 53 7.82 20.03 -17.94
C TRP A 53 9.09 19.34 -17.49
N ARG A 54 9.93 20.05 -16.72
CA ARG A 54 11.18 19.47 -16.19
C ARG A 54 10.88 18.38 -15.16
N SER A 55 9.95 18.63 -14.27
CA SER A 55 9.52 17.67 -13.24
C SER A 55 8.88 16.44 -13.88
N LEU A 56 8.00 16.64 -14.88
CA LEU A 56 7.36 15.56 -15.62
C LEU A 56 8.39 14.66 -16.30
N LEU A 57 9.38 15.23 -17.01
CA LEU A 57 10.43 14.45 -17.67
C LEU A 57 11.31 13.64 -16.70
N ILE A 58 11.46 14.11 -15.45
CA ILE A 58 12.18 13.36 -14.41
C ILE A 58 11.32 12.21 -13.88
N LEU A 59 10.01 12.43 -13.70
CA LEU A 59 9.08 11.44 -13.14
C LEU A 59 8.64 10.38 -14.17
N LEU A 60 8.68 10.72 -15.46
CA LEU A 60 8.18 9.87 -16.54
C LEU A 60 8.81 8.47 -16.56
N PRO A 61 10.14 8.28 -16.46
CA PRO A 61 10.74 6.94 -16.43
C PRO A 61 10.25 6.10 -15.25
N PHE A 62 10.12 6.70 -14.06
CA PHE A 62 9.59 6.02 -12.88
C PHE A 62 8.12 5.63 -13.06
N GLY A 63 7.30 6.54 -13.62
CA GLY A 63 5.89 6.28 -13.90
C GLY A 63 5.71 5.17 -14.93
N ILE A 64 6.44 5.22 -16.05
CA ILE A 64 6.39 4.16 -17.08
C ILE A 64 6.81 2.82 -16.47
N GLY A 65 7.91 2.79 -15.70
CA GLY A 65 8.36 1.58 -15.04
C GLY A 65 7.29 1.02 -14.08
N ALA A 66 6.66 1.88 -13.28
CA ALA A 66 5.60 1.47 -12.37
C ALA A 66 4.38 0.89 -13.12
N VAL A 67 3.94 1.54 -14.21
CA VAL A 67 2.83 1.05 -15.04
C VAL A 67 3.18 -0.30 -15.67
N LEU A 68 4.39 -0.46 -16.19
CA LEU A 68 4.85 -1.73 -16.77
C LEU A 68 4.88 -2.86 -15.72
N ALA A 69 5.30 -2.57 -14.48
CA ALA A 69 5.25 -3.55 -13.41
C ALA A 69 3.81 -3.94 -13.03
N VAL A 70 2.92 -2.96 -12.90
CA VAL A 70 1.50 -3.21 -12.63
C VAL A 70 0.89 -4.07 -13.74
N ALA A 71 1.10 -3.69 -14.99
CA ALA A 71 0.57 -4.43 -16.15
C ALA A 71 1.16 -5.86 -16.25
N GLY A 72 2.47 -6.01 -16.01
CA GLY A 72 3.13 -7.32 -16.07
C GLY A 72 2.78 -8.25 -14.91
N LEU A 73 2.49 -7.70 -13.74
CA LEU A 73 2.07 -8.47 -12.57
C LEU A 73 0.56 -8.73 -12.53
N TYR A 74 -0.22 -8.03 -13.36
CA TYR A 74 -1.67 -8.15 -13.38
C TYR A 74 -2.13 -9.60 -13.55
N ILE A 75 -1.70 -10.26 -14.63
CA ILE A 75 -2.08 -11.66 -14.92
C ILE A 75 -1.60 -12.63 -13.84
N PRO A 76 -0.31 -12.64 -13.42
CA PRO A 76 0.15 -13.48 -12.31
C PRO A 76 -0.66 -13.29 -11.02
N PHE A 77 -1.01 -12.05 -10.67
CA PHE A 77 -1.79 -11.78 -9.47
C PHE A 77 -3.24 -12.25 -9.59
N GLN A 78 -3.86 -12.10 -10.77
CA GLN A 78 -5.20 -12.61 -11.04
C GLN A 78 -5.27 -14.13 -10.80
N TYR A 79 -4.35 -14.89 -11.41
CA TYR A 79 -4.24 -16.33 -11.16
C TYR A 79 -3.94 -16.65 -9.69
N ALA A 80 -3.06 -15.91 -9.05
CA ALA A 80 -2.72 -16.14 -7.66
C ALA A 80 -3.91 -15.89 -6.71
N PHE A 81 -4.72 -14.86 -6.96
CA PHE A 81 -5.94 -14.63 -6.18
C PHE A 81 -7.05 -15.63 -6.49
N GLU A 82 -7.11 -16.18 -7.68
CA GLU A 82 -8.11 -17.19 -8.06
C GLU A 82 -7.78 -18.57 -7.48
N TYR A 83 -6.51 -18.98 -7.55
CA TYR A 83 -6.11 -20.35 -7.24
C TYR A 83 -5.32 -20.52 -5.93
N CYS A 84 -4.68 -19.47 -5.43
CA CYS A 84 -3.78 -19.51 -4.28
C CYS A 84 -3.97 -18.29 -3.37
N MET A 85 -5.21 -17.86 -3.16
CA MET A 85 -5.49 -16.62 -2.40
C MET A 85 -4.96 -16.70 -0.97
N PHE A 86 -5.09 -17.84 -0.28
CA PHE A 86 -4.58 -18.00 1.08
C PHE A 86 -3.06 -17.83 1.12
N ALA A 87 -2.33 -18.44 0.18
CA ALA A 87 -0.88 -18.36 0.11
C ALA A 87 -0.40 -16.92 -0.18
N ILE A 88 -1.08 -16.20 -1.09
CA ILE A 88 -0.78 -14.78 -1.38
C ILE A 88 -1.08 -13.88 -0.19
N VAL A 89 -2.19 -14.10 0.49
CA VAL A 89 -2.53 -13.33 1.71
C VAL A 89 -1.54 -13.63 2.83
N CYS A 90 -1.07 -14.87 2.97
CA CYS A 90 0.01 -15.22 3.88
C CYS A 90 1.32 -14.50 3.53
N LEU A 91 1.68 -14.40 2.25
CA LEU A 91 2.84 -13.63 1.80
C LEU A 91 2.72 -12.16 2.22
N PHE A 92 1.56 -11.55 2.00
CA PHE A 92 1.30 -10.16 2.37
C PHE A 92 1.34 -9.95 3.89
N ALA A 93 0.74 -10.87 4.66
CA ALA A 93 0.83 -10.87 6.12
C ALA A 93 2.29 -10.98 6.60
N GLY A 94 3.11 -11.79 5.93
CA GLY A 94 4.54 -11.88 6.17
C GLY A 94 5.25 -10.55 5.92
N PHE A 95 4.98 -9.87 4.79
CA PHE A 95 5.55 -8.54 4.52
C PHE A 95 5.15 -7.52 5.58
N ILE A 96 3.89 -7.52 6.01
CA ILE A 96 3.39 -6.63 7.06
C ILE A 96 4.13 -6.90 8.37
N LEU A 97 4.19 -8.16 8.82
CA LEU A 97 4.87 -8.54 10.06
C LEU A 97 6.35 -8.17 10.02
N GLY A 98 7.04 -8.47 8.92
CA GLY A 98 8.46 -8.14 8.74
C GLY A 98 8.75 -6.64 8.69
N SER A 99 7.75 -5.79 8.38
CA SER A 99 7.89 -4.33 8.36
C SER A 99 7.71 -3.67 9.74
N ILE A 100 7.05 -4.34 10.70
CA ILE A 100 6.76 -3.79 12.05
C ILE A 100 8.00 -3.22 12.75
N PRO A 101 9.18 -3.89 12.73
CA PRO A 101 10.39 -3.34 13.35
C PRO A 101 10.78 -1.96 12.79
N GLY A 102 10.52 -1.68 11.51
CA GLY A 102 10.80 -0.37 10.90
C GLY A 102 9.95 0.76 11.47
N VAL A 103 8.73 0.46 11.90
CA VAL A 103 7.82 1.44 12.53
C VAL A 103 8.10 1.54 14.03
N THR A 104 8.33 0.42 14.71
CA THR A 104 8.60 0.40 16.16
C THR A 104 9.94 1.05 16.53
N ASP A 105 10.92 1.06 15.63
CA ASP A 105 12.19 1.78 15.84
C ASP A 105 11.98 3.28 16.11
N LYS A 106 10.92 3.87 15.57
CA LYS A 106 10.61 5.29 15.75
C LYS A 106 10.13 5.66 17.16
N VAL A 107 9.76 4.67 17.97
CA VAL A 107 9.34 4.82 19.37
C VAL A 107 10.24 4.07 20.35
N LYS A 108 11.36 3.51 19.86
CA LYS A 108 12.29 2.71 20.65
C LYS A 108 12.96 3.55 21.76
N GLY A 109 13.01 3.00 22.96
CA GLY A 109 13.65 3.63 24.13
C GLY A 109 12.73 4.56 24.92
N GLU A 110 11.53 4.84 24.44
CA GLU A 110 10.57 5.68 25.15
C GLU A 110 9.44 4.85 25.78
N LYS A 111 9.14 5.08 27.06
CA LYS A 111 8.02 4.43 27.74
C LYS A 111 6.69 4.98 27.18
N PRO A 112 5.73 4.12 26.80
CA PRO A 112 4.40 4.55 26.39
C PRO A 112 3.67 5.24 27.56
N ASN A 113 2.99 6.33 27.27
CA ASN A 113 2.02 6.93 28.19
C ASN A 113 0.60 6.42 27.90
N ALA A 114 -0.37 6.75 28.76
CA ALA A 114 -1.76 6.31 28.57
C ALA A 114 -2.34 6.72 27.21
N ILE A 115 -2.03 7.92 26.72
CA ILE A 115 -2.50 8.41 25.41
C ILE A 115 -1.94 7.53 24.29
N ASN A 116 -0.66 7.15 24.35
CA ASN A 116 -0.03 6.29 23.36
C ASN A 116 -0.70 4.91 23.27
N ILE A 117 -1.06 4.35 24.42
CA ILE A 117 -1.79 3.07 24.48
C ILE A 117 -3.19 3.23 23.89
N VAL A 118 -3.89 4.31 24.24
CA VAL A 118 -5.23 4.59 23.71
C VAL A 118 -5.21 4.71 22.18
N VAL A 119 -4.29 5.51 21.61
CA VAL A 119 -4.23 5.67 20.15
C VAL A 119 -3.77 4.40 19.43
N LEU A 120 -2.93 3.57 20.05
CA LEU A 120 -2.58 2.24 19.54
C LEU A 120 -3.83 1.35 19.46
N VAL A 121 -4.61 1.29 20.54
CA VAL A 121 -5.86 0.51 20.57
C VAL A 121 -6.86 1.05 19.55
N ILE A 122 -7.01 2.36 19.42
CA ILE A 122 -7.86 2.97 18.38
C ILE A 122 -7.38 2.54 16.99
N GLY A 123 -6.07 2.61 16.69
CA GLY A 123 -5.53 2.16 15.41
C GLY A 123 -5.86 0.69 15.11
N LEU A 124 -5.70 -0.18 16.12
CA LEU A 124 -6.03 -1.60 16.01
C LEU A 124 -7.53 -1.81 15.75
N LEU A 125 -8.39 -1.11 16.50
CA LEU A 125 -9.85 -1.21 16.34
C LEU A 125 -10.33 -0.65 15.00
N VAL A 126 -9.72 0.42 14.50
CA VAL A 126 -10.03 0.98 13.18
C VAL A 126 -9.72 -0.04 12.09
N ALA A 127 -8.54 -0.66 12.11
CA ALA A 127 -8.18 -1.69 11.13
C ALA A 127 -9.09 -2.91 11.24
N GLY A 128 -9.34 -3.42 12.45
CA GLY A 128 -10.26 -4.53 12.69
C GLY A 128 -11.69 -4.21 12.28
N GLY A 129 -12.16 -2.98 12.54
CA GLY A 129 -13.48 -2.50 12.13
C GLY A 129 -13.65 -2.41 10.62
N ILE A 130 -12.62 -1.97 9.89
CA ILE A 130 -12.62 -1.99 8.42
C ILE A 130 -12.73 -3.43 7.91
N GLY A 131 -11.96 -4.38 8.49
CA GLY A 131 -12.05 -5.80 8.14
C GLY A 131 -13.44 -6.37 8.42
N ALA A 132 -14.02 -6.06 9.58
CA ALA A 132 -15.36 -6.49 9.92
C ALA A 132 -16.44 -5.89 8.99
N LEU A 133 -16.27 -4.64 8.54
CA LEU A 133 -17.18 -3.99 7.61
C LEU A 133 -17.24 -4.74 6.27
N SER A 134 -16.16 -5.39 5.86
CA SER A 134 -16.11 -6.18 4.61
C SER A 134 -17.13 -7.33 4.61
N PHE A 135 -17.53 -7.87 5.77
CA PHE A 135 -18.58 -8.88 5.85
C PHE A 135 -19.99 -8.33 5.57
N VAL A 136 -20.20 -7.02 5.81
CA VAL A 136 -21.49 -6.37 5.52
C VAL A 136 -21.59 -6.02 4.03
N THR A 137 -20.47 -5.73 3.38
CA THR A 137 -20.41 -5.24 2.01
C THR A 137 -20.02 -6.31 0.99
N GLY A 138 -19.38 -7.41 1.42
CA GLY A 138 -18.64 -8.35 0.58
C GLY A 138 -19.45 -8.97 -0.56
N ASP A 139 -20.64 -9.52 -0.28
CA ASP A 139 -21.50 -10.15 -1.29
C ASP A 139 -21.97 -9.17 -2.38
N LYS A 140 -22.14 -7.90 -2.03
CA LYS A 140 -22.72 -6.89 -2.92
C LYS A 140 -21.70 -6.08 -3.69
N LEU A 141 -20.42 -6.12 -3.28
CA LEU A 141 -19.40 -5.25 -3.87
C LEU A 141 -19.16 -5.54 -5.36
N ASN A 142 -19.07 -6.80 -5.75
CA ASN A 142 -18.84 -7.15 -7.15
C ASN A 142 -20.01 -6.73 -8.04
N ASP A 143 -21.25 -6.97 -7.60
CA ASP A 143 -22.46 -6.60 -8.35
C ASP A 143 -22.56 -5.07 -8.50
N VAL A 144 -22.21 -4.32 -7.44
CA VAL A 144 -22.24 -2.85 -7.45
C VAL A 144 -21.14 -2.27 -8.34
N PHE A 145 -19.99 -2.95 -8.51
CA PHE A 145 -18.95 -2.54 -9.45
C PHE A 145 -19.37 -2.75 -10.92
N ASP A 146 -20.28 -3.66 -11.18
CA ASP A 146 -20.78 -3.93 -12.53
C ASP A 146 -21.90 -2.97 -12.96
N ASP A 147 -22.76 -2.55 -12.02
CA ASP A 147 -23.82 -1.55 -12.27
C ASP A 147 -23.86 -0.55 -11.09
N PRO A 148 -22.93 0.40 -11.04
CA PRO A 148 -22.79 1.31 -9.91
C PRO A 148 -23.84 2.40 -9.95
N GLU A 149 -24.62 2.53 -8.87
CA GLU A 149 -25.45 3.70 -8.62
C GLU A 149 -24.58 4.94 -8.36
N TRP A 150 -25.11 6.14 -8.56
CA TRP A 150 -24.34 7.38 -8.48
C TRP A 150 -23.60 7.58 -7.14
N PHE A 151 -24.19 7.16 -6.01
CA PHE A 151 -23.59 7.28 -4.68
C PHE A 151 -22.36 6.37 -4.51
N PHE A 152 -22.26 5.28 -5.30
CA PHE A 152 -21.13 4.37 -5.22
C PHE A 152 -19.82 5.03 -5.68
N TYR A 153 -19.91 5.96 -6.62
CA TYR A 153 -18.76 6.79 -7.01
C TYR A 153 -18.22 7.61 -5.82
N LEU A 154 -19.10 8.09 -4.93
CA LEU A 154 -18.66 8.78 -3.70
C LEU A 154 -17.94 7.82 -2.73
N ILE A 155 -18.38 6.57 -2.64
CA ILE A 155 -17.70 5.54 -1.85
C ILE A 155 -16.32 5.26 -2.43
N VAL A 156 -16.21 5.06 -3.75
CA VAL A 156 -14.93 4.82 -4.43
C VAL A 156 -13.99 6.02 -4.31
N LEU A 157 -14.50 7.25 -4.36
CA LEU A 157 -13.76 8.47 -4.08
C LEU A 157 -13.19 8.45 -2.65
N ALA A 158 -14.02 8.13 -1.66
CA ALA A 158 -13.61 8.05 -0.26
C ALA A 158 -12.57 6.94 -0.05
N VAL A 159 -12.74 5.79 -0.70
CA VAL A 159 -11.77 4.67 -0.69
C VAL A 159 -10.44 5.12 -1.29
N GLY A 160 -10.44 5.88 -2.38
CA GLY A 160 -9.24 6.47 -2.96
C GLY A 160 -8.55 7.44 -1.99
N ILE A 161 -9.33 8.32 -1.33
CA ILE A 161 -8.81 9.25 -0.32
C ILE A 161 -8.14 8.50 0.83
N VAL A 162 -8.81 7.47 1.37
CA VAL A 162 -8.28 6.69 2.50
C VAL A 162 -7.08 5.84 2.06
N GLY A 163 -7.14 5.20 0.89
CA GLY A 163 -6.05 4.41 0.33
C GLY A 163 -4.77 5.23 0.09
N ALA A 164 -4.90 6.51 -0.26
CA ALA A 164 -3.77 7.42 -0.43
C ALA A 164 -2.96 7.64 0.85
N SER A 165 -3.51 7.35 2.04
CA SER A 165 -2.75 7.43 3.30
C SER A 165 -1.50 6.53 3.26
N GLY A 166 -1.58 5.37 2.59
CA GLY A 166 -0.46 4.46 2.44
C GLY A 166 0.71 4.99 1.59
N LEU A 167 0.50 6.07 0.84
CA LEU A 167 1.58 6.76 0.11
C LEU A 167 2.37 7.73 1.00
N ILE A 168 1.77 8.19 2.09
CA ILE A 168 2.30 9.26 2.95
C ILE A 168 2.68 8.74 4.33
N VAL A 169 1.86 7.84 4.90
CA VAL A 169 2.06 7.34 6.27
C VAL A 169 3.17 6.28 6.28
N PRO A 170 4.27 6.50 7.02
CA PRO A 170 5.36 5.54 7.09
C PRO A 170 4.90 4.20 7.66
N GLY A 171 5.23 3.10 6.98
CA GLY A 171 4.86 1.75 7.43
C GLY A 171 3.43 1.33 7.08
N LEU A 172 2.64 2.19 6.44
CA LEU A 172 1.33 1.89 5.91
C LEU A 172 1.41 1.66 4.39
N SER A 173 0.63 0.71 3.89
CA SER A 173 0.49 0.47 2.45
C SER A 173 -0.95 0.72 2.02
N GLY A 174 -1.16 1.51 0.97
CA GLY A 174 -2.50 1.78 0.43
C GLY A 174 -3.20 0.52 -0.03
N SER A 175 -2.48 -0.40 -0.66
CA SER A 175 -3.00 -1.71 -1.06
C SER A 175 -3.44 -2.56 0.14
N LEU A 176 -2.78 -2.43 1.30
CA LEU A 176 -3.23 -3.09 2.53
C LEU A 176 -4.60 -2.57 2.98
N ILE A 177 -4.79 -1.25 2.97
CA ILE A 177 -6.08 -0.65 3.35
C ILE A 177 -7.18 -1.14 2.41
N LEU A 178 -6.94 -1.12 1.10
CA LEU A 178 -7.89 -1.60 0.10
C LEU A 178 -8.19 -3.09 0.28
N LEU A 179 -7.18 -3.90 0.60
CA LEU A 179 -7.34 -5.34 0.80
C LEU A 179 -8.20 -5.65 2.01
N VAL A 180 -7.91 -5.00 3.15
CA VAL A 180 -8.70 -5.16 4.39
C VAL A 180 -10.14 -4.68 4.21
N ALA A 181 -10.35 -3.59 3.46
CA ALA A 181 -11.66 -3.06 3.15
C ALA A 181 -12.44 -3.85 2.07
N GLY A 182 -11.83 -4.83 1.43
CA GLY A 182 -12.44 -5.64 0.36
C GLY A 182 -12.42 -5.00 -1.03
N PHE A 183 -11.91 -3.77 -1.17
CA PHE A 183 -11.87 -3.02 -2.43
C PHE A 183 -10.66 -3.31 -3.31
N TYR A 184 -9.66 -4.05 -2.80
CA TYR A 184 -8.42 -4.29 -3.55
C TYR A 184 -8.68 -4.98 -4.89
N ARG A 185 -9.33 -6.16 -4.85
CA ARG A 185 -9.60 -6.94 -6.07
C ARG A 185 -10.54 -6.21 -7.04
N PRO A 186 -11.71 -5.68 -6.63
CA PRO A 186 -12.59 -4.97 -7.54
C PRO A 186 -11.92 -3.79 -8.26
N ILE A 187 -11.10 -2.99 -7.56
CA ILE A 187 -10.39 -1.86 -8.17
C ILE A 187 -9.25 -2.35 -9.08
N PHE A 188 -8.54 -3.41 -8.66
CA PHE A 188 -7.47 -4.00 -9.43
C PHE A 188 -7.96 -4.60 -10.77
N ASP A 189 -9.19 -5.11 -10.81
CA ASP A 189 -9.79 -5.73 -11.99
C ASP A 189 -10.41 -4.73 -12.99
N LEU A 190 -10.62 -3.45 -12.61
CA LEU A 190 -11.18 -2.42 -13.51
C LEU A 190 -10.42 -2.27 -14.83
N PRO A 191 -9.07 -2.25 -14.89
CA PRO A 191 -8.35 -2.19 -16.15
C PRO A 191 -8.64 -3.36 -17.09
N SER A 192 -8.81 -4.58 -16.52
CA SER A 192 -9.17 -5.76 -17.30
C SER A 192 -10.56 -5.66 -17.89
N LYS A 193 -11.55 -5.22 -17.11
CA LYS A 193 -12.92 -4.99 -17.58
C LYS A 193 -12.93 -4.00 -18.77
N ILE A 194 -12.12 -2.94 -18.69
CA ILE A 194 -11.98 -1.97 -19.78
C ILE A 194 -11.42 -2.63 -21.05
N VAL A 195 -10.37 -3.45 -20.92
CA VAL A 195 -9.72 -4.14 -22.05
C VAL A 195 -10.64 -5.17 -22.71
N HIS A 196 -11.42 -5.92 -21.92
CA HIS A 196 -12.35 -6.94 -22.42
C HIS A 196 -13.68 -6.36 -22.91
N GLY A 197 -13.93 -5.08 -22.70
CA GLY A 197 -15.16 -4.42 -23.17
C GLY A 197 -16.33 -4.51 -22.21
N ASP A 198 -16.10 -4.97 -20.96
CA ASP A 198 -17.13 -5.17 -19.95
C ASP A 198 -17.43 -3.84 -19.26
N ASN A 199 -18.64 -3.31 -19.45
CA ASN A 199 -19.12 -2.07 -18.82
C ASN A 199 -18.10 -0.93 -18.84
N ILE A 200 -17.48 -0.67 -20.01
CA ILE A 200 -16.36 0.27 -20.21
C ILE A 200 -16.63 1.62 -19.55
N GLY A 201 -17.85 2.18 -19.73
CA GLY A 201 -18.21 3.50 -19.20
C GLY A 201 -18.11 3.56 -17.67
N HIS A 202 -18.69 2.58 -16.98
CA HIS A 202 -18.64 2.49 -15.51
C HIS A 202 -17.24 2.20 -15.02
N SER A 203 -16.53 1.28 -15.67
CA SER A 203 -15.15 0.89 -15.29
C SER A 203 -14.19 2.08 -15.40
N ILE A 204 -14.25 2.86 -16.47
CA ILE A 204 -13.47 4.11 -16.63
C ILE A 204 -13.89 5.13 -15.57
N GLY A 205 -15.19 5.34 -15.37
CA GLY A 205 -15.72 6.28 -14.40
C GLY A 205 -15.25 5.97 -12.97
N LEU A 206 -15.32 4.71 -12.56
CA LEU A 206 -14.85 4.26 -11.23
C LEU A 206 -13.34 4.43 -11.08
N LEU A 207 -12.57 4.05 -12.12
CA LEU A 207 -11.10 4.19 -12.09
C LEU A 207 -10.67 5.65 -12.00
N LEU A 208 -11.30 6.54 -12.75
CA LEU A 208 -11.03 7.99 -12.69
C LEU A 208 -11.45 8.57 -11.34
N THR A 209 -12.59 8.16 -10.81
CA THR A 209 -13.07 8.60 -9.50
C THR A 209 -12.11 8.15 -8.38
N PHE A 210 -11.64 6.91 -8.44
CA PHE A 210 -10.61 6.41 -7.53
C PHE A 210 -9.32 7.23 -7.63
N ALA A 211 -8.84 7.49 -8.86
CA ALA A 211 -7.64 8.29 -9.09
C ALA A 211 -7.77 9.72 -8.55
N VAL A 212 -8.91 10.37 -8.75
CA VAL A 212 -9.21 11.70 -8.17
C VAL A 212 -9.20 11.61 -6.63
N GLY A 213 -9.80 10.56 -6.05
CA GLY A 213 -9.76 10.31 -4.62
C GLY A 213 -8.34 10.19 -4.09
N VAL A 214 -7.48 9.44 -4.80
CA VAL A 214 -6.05 9.30 -4.44
C VAL A 214 -5.33 10.65 -4.46
N VAL A 215 -5.55 11.50 -5.46
CA VAL A 215 -4.94 12.84 -5.53
C VAL A 215 -5.40 13.73 -4.39
N ILE A 216 -6.70 13.78 -4.11
CA ILE A 216 -7.25 14.53 -2.97
C ILE A 216 -6.68 14.00 -1.66
N GLY A 217 -6.69 12.69 -1.48
CA GLY A 217 -6.17 12.02 -0.29
C GLY A 217 -4.68 12.28 -0.08
N PHE A 218 -3.88 12.25 -1.14
CA PHE A 218 -2.45 12.58 -1.08
C PHE A 218 -2.22 13.98 -0.48
N ILE A 219 -2.98 14.98 -0.92
CA ILE A 219 -2.87 16.36 -0.42
C ILE A 219 -3.31 16.44 1.05
N LEU A 220 -4.45 15.82 1.39
CA LEU A 220 -5.00 15.84 2.75
C LEU A 220 -4.09 15.12 3.74
N TRP A 221 -3.65 13.90 3.41
CA TRP A 221 -2.78 13.10 4.27
C TRP A 221 -1.39 13.72 4.43
N SER A 222 -0.83 14.35 3.37
CA SER A 222 0.44 15.07 3.47
C SER A 222 0.37 16.19 4.50
N LYS A 223 -0.69 17.00 4.47
CA LYS A 223 -0.88 18.10 5.44
C LYS A 223 -1.10 17.56 6.85
N LEU A 224 -1.96 16.53 6.98
CA LEU A 224 -2.27 15.93 8.27
C LEU A 224 -1.03 15.29 8.89
N MET A 225 -0.26 14.51 8.11
CA MET A 225 0.92 13.82 8.62
C MET A 225 2.05 14.78 8.99
N ASN A 226 2.27 15.86 8.23
CA ASN A 226 3.21 16.89 8.62
C ASN A 226 2.82 17.47 9.99
N TYR A 227 1.56 17.85 10.19
CA TYR A 227 1.08 18.36 11.48
C TYR A 227 1.24 17.33 12.61
N LEU A 228 0.85 16.08 12.38
CA LEU A 228 0.90 15.02 13.38
C LEU A 228 2.33 14.63 13.76
N LEU A 229 3.23 14.54 12.77
CA LEU A 229 4.63 14.19 13.02
C LEU A 229 5.42 15.34 13.64
N ASP A 230 5.08 16.61 13.34
CA ASP A 230 5.73 17.75 13.95
C ASP A 230 5.32 17.95 15.43
N LYS A 231 4.03 17.73 15.76
CA LYS A 231 3.50 18.02 17.10
C LYS A 231 3.28 16.80 17.99
N HIS A 232 2.99 15.63 17.38
CA HIS A 232 2.55 14.43 18.08
C HIS A 232 3.21 13.17 17.55
N ALA A 233 4.49 13.22 17.12
CA ALA A 233 5.19 12.14 16.46
C ALA A 233 5.05 10.79 17.17
N LYS A 234 5.28 10.77 18.47
CA LYS A 234 5.21 9.54 19.28
C LYS A 234 3.82 8.90 19.21
N SER A 235 2.77 9.65 19.55
CA SER A 235 1.39 9.13 19.53
C SER A 235 0.98 8.68 18.12
N THR A 236 1.43 9.41 17.09
CA THR A 236 1.19 9.05 15.69
C THR A 236 1.80 7.70 15.34
N TYR A 237 3.05 7.45 15.74
CA TYR A 237 3.67 6.13 15.50
C TYR A 237 2.97 5.01 16.27
N TYR A 238 2.50 5.25 17.51
CA TYR A 238 1.71 4.25 18.24
C TYR A 238 0.37 3.95 17.53
N ALA A 239 -0.31 4.96 16.97
CA ALA A 239 -1.52 4.76 16.18
C ALA A 239 -1.23 3.92 14.91
N ILE A 240 -0.12 4.20 14.21
CA ILE A 240 0.32 3.44 13.03
C ILE A 240 0.63 1.99 13.41
N ILE A 241 1.38 1.75 14.50
CA ILE A 241 1.68 0.39 14.99
C ILE A 241 0.38 -0.37 15.28
N GLY A 242 -0.56 0.27 15.97
CA GLY A 242 -1.88 -0.32 16.25
C GLY A 242 -2.62 -0.70 14.97
N PHE A 243 -2.67 0.22 14.00
CA PHE A 243 -3.32 -0.03 12.72
C PHE A 243 -2.65 -1.18 11.94
N VAL A 244 -1.32 -1.23 11.87
CA VAL A 244 -0.57 -2.30 11.20
C VAL A 244 -0.81 -3.65 11.89
N CYS A 245 -0.79 -3.71 13.22
CA CYS A 245 -1.11 -4.93 13.97
C CYS A 245 -2.57 -5.36 13.77
N GLY A 246 -3.51 -4.43 13.78
CA GLY A 246 -4.93 -4.71 13.50
C GLY A 246 -5.16 -5.20 12.08
N SER A 247 -4.46 -4.61 11.11
CA SER A 247 -4.53 -5.04 9.70
C SER A 247 -3.99 -6.44 9.48
N LEU A 248 -2.97 -6.87 10.24
CA LEU A 248 -2.44 -8.23 10.19
C LEU A 248 -3.50 -9.28 10.56
N ILE A 249 -4.39 -8.95 11.49
CA ILE A 249 -5.53 -9.81 11.85
C ILE A 249 -6.63 -9.68 10.78
N ALA A 250 -6.98 -8.44 10.43
CA ALA A 250 -8.09 -8.14 9.54
C ALA A 250 -7.90 -8.71 8.12
N ILE A 251 -6.65 -8.87 7.64
CA ILE A 251 -6.37 -9.46 6.32
C ILE A 251 -6.82 -10.92 6.21
N PHE A 252 -6.87 -11.67 7.33
CA PHE A 252 -7.39 -13.03 7.39
C PHE A 252 -8.87 -13.07 7.75
N VAL A 253 -9.38 -12.04 8.42
CA VAL A 253 -10.75 -11.93 8.89
C VAL A 253 -11.50 -10.94 8.00
N ASN A 254 -11.66 -11.28 6.71
CA ASN A 254 -12.44 -10.52 5.75
C ASN A 254 -13.33 -11.46 4.93
N PHE A 255 -14.38 -10.90 4.33
CA PHE A 255 -15.38 -11.64 3.57
C PHE A 255 -14.76 -12.47 2.44
N ASN A 256 -13.91 -11.89 1.62
CA ASN A 256 -13.31 -12.58 0.47
C ASN A 256 -12.48 -13.80 0.88
N MET A 257 -11.72 -13.69 1.99
CA MET A 257 -10.95 -14.81 2.53
C MET A 257 -11.87 -15.92 3.05
N PHE A 258 -12.95 -15.55 3.72
CA PHE A 258 -13.89 -16.52 4.27
C PHE A 258 -14.58 -17.33 3.17
N GLU A 259 -15.05 -16.68 2.11
CA GLU A 259 -15.64 -17.36 0.94
C GLU A 259 -14.64 -18.24 0.22
N TYR A 260 -13.40 -17.72 0.03
CA TYR A 260 -12.33 -18.50 -0.59
C TYR A 260 -11.98 -19.77 0.21
N ILE A 261 -11.89 -19.67 1.55
CA ILE A 261 -11.59 -20.83 2.42
C ILE A 261 -12.67 -21.90 2.27
N LYS A 262 -13.94 -21.53 2.23
CA LYS A 262 -15.03 -22.48 2.01
C LYS A 262 -14.89 -23.22 0.67
N ASP A 263 -14.58 -22.47 -0.39
CA ASP A 263 -14.41 -23.02 -1.73
C ASP A 263 -13.20 -23.97 -1.80
N VAL A 264 -12.04 -23.57 -1.26
CA VAL A 264 -10.82 -24.39 -1.23
C VAL A 264 -11.01 -25.67 -0.43
N ILE A 265 -11.71 -25.63 0.70
CA ILE A 265 -12.05 -26.83 1.49
C ILE A 265 -12.91 -27.78 0.64
N SER A 266 -13.89 -27.25 -0.10
CA SER A 266 -14.77 -28.05 -0.95
C SER A 266 -14.04 -28.71 -2.13
N ARG A 267 -13.01 -28.05 -2.69
CA ARG A 267 -12.20 -28.53 -3.80
C ARG A 267 -11.06 -29.46 -3.38
N GLY A 268 -10.73 -29.55 -2.08
CA GLY A 268 -9.63 -30.37 -1.57
C GLY A 268 -8.24 -29.90 -2.00
N TRP A 269 -8.05 -28.62 -2.25
CA TRP A 269 -6.77 -28.03 -2.69
C TRP A 269 -5.79 -27.84 -1.53
N ILE A 270 -4.96 -28.88 -1.31
CA ILE A 270 -3.98 -28.92 -0.22
C ILE A 270 -2.78 -27.99 -0.49
N LEU A 271 -2.44 -27.76 -1.77
CA LEU A 271 -1.25 -26.99 -2.15
C LEU A 271 -1.25 -25.57 -1.58
N ASP A 272 -2.38 -24.88 -1.57
CA ASP A 272 -2.50 -23.52 -1.06
C ASP A 272 -2.21 -23.44 0.45
N TRP A 273 -2.68 -24.45 1.21
CA TRP A 273 -2.40 -24.59 2.64
C TRP A 273 -0.93 -24.86 2.96
N ILE A 274 -0.20 -25.55 2.07
CA ILE A 274 1.23 -25.78 2.23
C ILE A 274 2.02 -24.53 1.84
N LEU A 275 1.66 -23.88 0.75
CA LEU A 275 2.35 -22.69 0.27
C LEU A 275 2.17 -21.49 1.20
N GLY A 276 1.02 -21.36 1.87
CA GLY A 276 0.72 -20.25 2.76
C GLY A 276 1.79 -20.01 3.82
N PRO A 277 2.08 -20.97 4.72
CA PRO A 277 3.12 -20.82 5.73
C PRO A 277 4.52 -20.53 5.16
N ILE A 278 4.86 -21.16 4.02
CA ILE A 278 6.14 -20.93 3.34
C ILE A 278 6.25 -19.49 2.86
N LEU A 279 5.24 -19.00 2.15
CA LEU A 279 5.21 -17.65 1.62
C LEU A 279 5.11 -16.61 2.74
N PHE A 280 4.44 -16.91 3.85
CA PHE A 280 4.45 -16.06 5.03
C PHE A 280 5.87 -15.83 5.56
N VAL A 281 6.64 -16.91 5.73
CA VAL A 281 8.04 -16.83 6.18
C VAL A 281 8.90 -16.06 5.17
N VAL A 282 8.74 -16.34 3.87
CA VAL A 282 9.45 -15.63 2.79
C VAL A 282 9.14 -14.13 2.85
N GLY A 283 7.87 -13.74 2.94
CA GLY A 283 7.46 -12.34 3.06
C GLY A 283 8.04 -11.66 4.30
N CYS A 284 8.00 -12.34 5.44
CA CYS A 284 8.55 -11.83 6.70
C CYS A 284 10.06 -11.58 6.59
N VAL A 285 10.81 -12.54 6.07
CA VAL A 285 12.27 -12.44 5.89
C VAL A 285 12.63 -11.32 4.91
N LEU A 286 11.98 -11.27 3.76
CA LEU A 286 12.26 -10.24 2.75
C LEU A 286 11.99 -8.83 3.29
N SER A 287 10.83 -8.62 3.92
CA SER A 287 10.48 -7.31 4.50
C SER A 287 11.42 -6.93 5.65
N PHE A 288 11.78 -7.87 6.52
CA PHE A 288 12.74 -7.64 7.60
C PHE A 288 14.13 -7.27 7.06
N LEU A 289 14.62 -7.97 6.01
CA LEU A 289 15.88 -7.63 5.35
C LEU A 289 15.87 -6.21 4.76
N MET A 290 14.73 -5.77 4.18
CA MET A 290 14.57 -4.39 3.73
C MET A 290 14.68 -3.39 4.89
N VAL A 291 14.05 -3.67 6.04
CA VAL A 291 14.17 -2.83 7.25
C VAL A 291 15.63 -2.76 7.72
N VAL A 292 16.33 -3.90 7.79
CA VAL A 292 17.75 -3.96 8.18
C VAL A 292 18.63 -3.17 7.20
N TYR A 293 18.33 -3.26 5.90
CA TYR A 293 19.06 -2.50 4.89
C TYR A 293 18.88 -0.99 5.08
N VAL A 294 17.65 -0.52 5.28
CA VAL A 294 17.35 0.91 5.53
C VAL A 294 17.99 1.40 6.83
N ARG A 295 18.05 0.57 7.89
CA ARG A 295 18.77 0.92 9.13
C ARG A 295 20.27 1.16 8.90
N LYS A 296 20.89 0.37 8.02
CA LYS A 296 22.31 0.50 7.69
C LYS A 296 22.62 1.66 6.72
N HIS A 297 21.63 2.08 5.95
CA HIS A 297 21.72 3.14 4.96
C HIS A 297 20.58 4.14 5.17
N PRO A 298 20.62 4.92 6.27
CA PRO A 298 19.56 5.87 6.57
C PRO A 298 19.42 6.88 5.42
N PRO A 299 18.20 7.32 5.11
CA PRO A 299 17.97 8.32 4.07
C PRO A 299 18.64 9.64 4.48
N VAL A 300 19.28 10.30 3.51
CA VAL A 300 20.05 11.54 3.72
C VAL A 300 19.22 12.64 4.42
N VAL A 301 17.89 12.63 4.29
CA VAL A 301 16.98 13.55 5.00
C VAL A 301 16.97 13.30 6.53
N GLU A 302 17.20 12.07 6.99
CA GLU A 302 17.33 11.79 8.43
C GLU A 302 18.73 12.13 8.95
N GLU A 303 19.75 12.06 8.10
CA GLU A 303 21.12 12.49 8.45
C GLU A 303 21.18 14.02 8.59
N GLU A 304 20.63 14.78 7.65
CA GLU A 304 20.56 16.26 7.72
C GLU A 304 19.82 16.74 8.99
N LYS A 305 18.68 16.12 9.32
CA LYS A 305 17.94 16.45 10.56
C LYS A 305 18.69 16.08 11.84
N LYS A 306 19.53 15.03 11.82
CA LYS A 306 20.37 14.65 12.96
C LYS A 306 21.57 15.58 13.10
N GLU A 307 22.14 16.04 12.01
CA GLU A 307 23.22 17.03 12.01
C GLU A 307 22.72 18.40 12.50
N GLU A 308 21.54 18.85 12.04
CA GLU A 308 20.90 20.08 12.51
C GLU A 308 20.49 20.02 13.99
N ALA A 309 20.11 18.85 14.51
CA ALA A 309 19.76 18.66 15.93
C ALA A 309 20.98 18.55 16.86
N ASN A 310 22.15 18.24 16.31
CA ASN A 310 23.42 18.12 17.06
C ASN A 310 24.32 19.38 16.94
N ALA A 311 23.92 20.38 16.12
CA ALA A 311 24.60 21.66 15.94
C ALA A 311 23.93 22.75 16.77
#